data_0a5c50054998edd386a0c08a4bd51217
#
_entry.id   0a5c50054998edd386a0c08a4bd51217
#
_cell.length_a   1.000
_cell.length_b   1.000
_cell.length_c   1.000
_cell.angle_alpha   90.00
_cell.angle_beta   90.00
_cell.angle_gamma   90.00
#
_symmetry.space_group_name_H-M   'P 1'
#
loop_
_entity.id
_entity.type
_entity.pdbx_description
1 polymer ?
#
loop_
_entity_poly.entity_id
_entity_poly.type
_entity_poly.pdbx_seq_one_letter_code
_entity_poly.pdbx_strand_id
1 'polypeptide(L)'
;PLRRQRQMCIRDRYHYGGIYLDMDVEVLKSFNPFLSLQTMMGWQYGKGKGLEVAAFGVERHSLWVKLCLDSYDKRPFVLPDGSFDILQPLPLQVEKTLLNNGYDLISVTSLEDAMKIDEASMKIAIFPATFFSPKSFTDGVIRTTTNTYSIHHFAASWLPFYTRWEIKFWHLLRLPNFRILH
;
A
#
# COMPACT_ATOMS: atom_id res chain seq x y z
N PRO A 1 -9.28 3.28 -16.46
CA PRO A 1 -9.90 3.74 -15.22
C PRO A 1 -8.99 3.58 -14.00
N LEU A 2 -8.45 2.39 -13.70
CA LEU A 2 -7.64 2.12 -12.48
C LEU A 2 -6.36 2.98 -12.36
N ARG A 3 -5.64 3.22 -13.45
CA ARG A 3 -4.45 4.08 -13.41
C ARG A 3 -4.80 5.52 -13.06
N ARG A 4 -5.90 6.07 -13.62
CA ARG A 4 -6.34 7.44 -13.30
C ARG A 4 -6.71 7.56 -11.81
N GLN A 5 -7.39 6.56 -11.24
CA GLN A 5 -7.71 6.56 -9.80
C GLN A 5 -6.45 6.52 -8.95
N ARG A 6 -5.50 5.63 -9.24
CA ARG A 6 -4.21 5.54 -8.51
C ARG A 6 -3.42 6.83 -8.60
N GLN A 7 -3.31 7.40 -9.80
CA GLN A 7 -2.62 8.68 -10.01
C GLN A 7 -3.33 9.83 -9.29
N MET A 8 -4.67 9.86 -9.26
CA MET A 8 -5.45 10.83 -8.50
C MET A 8 -5.16 10.73 -7.00
N CYS A 9 -5.23 9.54 -6.40
CA CYS A 9 -4.96 9.35 -4.98
C CYS A 9 -3.56 9.83 -4.58
N ILE A 10 -2.53 9.48 -5.35
CA ILE A 10 -1.16 9.94 -5.11
C ILE A 10 -1.05 11.46 -5.29
N ARG A 11 -1.66 12.01 -6.34
CA ARG A 11 -1.67 13.45 -6.61
C ARG A 11 -2.36 14.24 -5.49
N ASP A 12 -3.51 13.75 -5.02
CA ASP A 12 -4.23 14.39 -3.92
C ASP A 12 -3.41 14.38 -2.63
N ARG A 13 -2.72 13.27 -2.35
CA ARG A 13 -1.80 13.18 -1.19
C ARG A 13 -0.62 14.15 -1.33
N TYR A 14 -0.09 14.31 -2.53
CA TYR A 14 0.96 15.31 -2.75
C TYR A 14 0.48 16.74 -2.48
N HIS A 15 -0.70 17.11 -3.02
CA HIS A 15 -1.18 18.50 -2.91
C HIS A 15 -1.79 18.84 -1.55
N TYR A 16 -2.44 17.89 -0.91
CA TYR A 16 -3.22 18.14 0.31
C TYR A 16 -2.68 17.43 1.55
N GLY A 17 -1.83 16.43 1.39
CA GLY A 17 -1.43 15.55 2.49
C GLY A 17 -2.60 14.73 3.03
N GLY A 18 -2.46 14.26 4.28
CA GLY A 18 -3.49 13.54 5.00
C GLY A 18 -3.47 12.03 4.74
N ILE A 19 -4.48 11.34 5.26
CA ILE A 19 -4.60 9.88 5.20
C ILE A 19 -5.46 9.47 4.03
N TYR A 20 -4.97 8.51 3.25
CA TYR A 20 -5.71 7.83 2.19
C TYR A 20 -6.17 6.45 2.67
N LEU A 21 -7.40 6.11 2.36
CA LEU A 21 -7.97 4.79 2.61
C LEU A 21 -8.70 4.31 1.35
N ASP A 22 -8.44 3.07 0.93
CA ASP A 22 -9.25 2.42 -0.08
C ASP A 22 -10.66 2.13 0.47
N MET A 23 -11.64 2.02 -0.41
CA MET A 23 -13.04 1.80 -0.02
C MET A 23 -13.30 0.48 0.71
N ASP A 24 -12.37 -0.46 0.62
CA ASP A 24 -12.41 -1.77 1.27
C ASP A 24 -11.45 -1.87 2.47
N VAL A 25 -11.06 -0.71 3.02
CA VAL A 25 -10.34 -0.61 4.30
C VAL A 25 -11.33 -0.38 5.43
N GLU A 26 -11.41 -1.31 6.35
CA GLU A 26 -12.14 -1.19 7.61
C GLU A 26 -11.28 -0.50 8.66
N VAL A 27 -11.77 0.59 9.23
CA VAL A 27 -11.07 1.34 10.28
C VAL A 27 -11.53 0.84 11.64
N LEU A 28 -10.60 0.36 12.46
CA LEU A 28 -10.87 -0.16 13.81
C LEU A 28 -10.58 0.85 14.91
N LYS A 29 -9.62 1.76 14.67
CA LYS A 29 -9.17 2.78 15.62
C LYS A 29 -8.87 4.09 14.94
N SER A 30 -8.92 5.19 15.70
CA SER A 30 -8.51 6.50 15.19
C SER A 30 -7.03 6.51 14.81
N PHE A 31 -6.73 7.13 13.66
CA PHE A 31 -5.36 7.38 13.20
C PHE A 31 -4.72 8.62 13.82
N ASN A 32 -5.39 9.30 14.77
CA ASN A 32 -4.85 10.49 15.43
C ASN A 32 -3.41 10.32 15.96
N PRO A 33 -3.00 9.17 16.54
CA PRO A 33 -1.63 8.99 17.00
C PRO A 33 -0.56 9.13 15.91
N PHE A 34 -0.93 8.90 14.64
CA PHE A 34 0.00 8.95 13.50
C PHE A 34 0.07 10.34 12.83
N LEU A 35 -0.79 11.29 13.22
CA LEU A 35 -0.83 12.62 12.61
C LEU A 35 0.40 13.47 12.89
N SER A 36 1.25 13.08 13.84
CA SER A 36 2.54 13.70 14.11
C SER A 36 3.67 13.20 13.22
N LEU A 37 3.43 12.12 12.45
CA LEU A 37 4.42 11.58 11.52
C LEU A 37 4.32 12.27 10.17
N GLN A 38 5.46 12.47 9.50
CA GLN A 38 5.50 12.93 8.13
C GLN A 38 4.94 11.86 7.17
N THR A 39 5.21 10.59 7.46
CA THR A 39 4.68 9.45 6.71
C THR A 39 4.10 8.38 7.66
N MET A 40 2.87 7.96 7.41
CA MET A 40 2.25 6.77 7.98
C MET A 40 2.21 5.70 6.90
N MET A 41 3.03 4.66 7.02
CA MET A 41 3.16 3.59 6.02
C MET A 41 3.41 2.25 6.68
N GLY A 42 2.84 1.18 6.14
CA GLY A 42 3.07 -0.18 6.61
C GLY A 42 3.46 -1.15 5.50
N TRP A 43 3.88 -2.34 5.88
CA TRP A 43 4.04 -3.46 4.96
C TRP A 43 2.68 -4.10 4.65
N GLN A 44 2.53 -4.64 3.44
CA GLN A 44 1.48 -5.63 3.19
C GLN A 44 1.84 -6.97 3.82
N TYR A 45 0.82 -7.75 4.21
CA TYR A 45 1.04 -9.06 4.81
C TYR A 45 1.61 -10.05 3.78
N GLY A 46 2.75 -10.65 4.12
CA GLY A 46 3.45 -11.63 3.30
C GLY A 46 4.77 -11.09 2.71
N LYS A 47 5.74 -12.00 2.58
CA LYS A 47 7.07 -11.66 2.05
C LYS A 47 6.97 -11.19 0.60
N GLY A 48 7.62 -10.06 0.28
CA GLY A 48 7.69 -9.52 -1.09
C GLY A 48 6.36 -8.96 -1.64
N LYS A 49 5.40 -8.61 -0.77
CA LYS A 49 4.11 -8.02 -1.18
C LYS A 49 4.15 -6.50 -1.33
N GLY A 50 5.21 -5.86 -0.88
CA GLY A 50 5.41 -4.42 -0.98
C GLY A 50 4.76 -3.62 0.14
N LEU A 51 4.73 -2.31 -0.05
CA LEU A 51 4.17 -1.37 0.92
C LEU A 51 2.63 -1.37 0.89
N GLU A 52 2.00 -1.11 2.04
CA GLU A 52 0.54 -0.97 2.12
C GLU A 52 0.11 0.41 1.61
N VAL A 53 -0.45 0.42 0.41
CA VAL A 53 -0.90 1.65 -0.26
C VAL A 53 -2.42 1.85 -0.23
N ALA A 54 -3.16 0.91 0.35
CA ALA A 54 -4.58 1.07 0.58
C ALA A 54 -4.90 1.84 1.88
N ALA A 55 -3.92 1.92 2.79
CA ALA A 55 -4.02 2.70 4.03
C ALA A 55 -2.67 3.36 4.31
N PHE A 56 -2.51 4.62 3.91
CA PHE A 56 -1.28 5.38 4.16
C PHE A 56 -1.57 6.86 4.38
N GLY A 57 -0.66 7.54 5.07
CA GLY A 57 -0.73 8.97 5.34
C GLY A 57 0.58 9.66 5.02
N VAL A 58 0.49 10.92 4.59
CA VAL A 58 1.67 11.74 4.31
C VAL A 58 1.42 13.21 4.59
N GLU A 59 2.47 13.95 4.86
CA GLU A 59 2.44 15.40 4.83
C GLU A 59 2.30 15.93 3.40
N ARG A 60 1.73 17.13 3.29
CA ARG A 60 1.62 17.85 2.02
C ARG A 60 3.01 18.09 1.43
N HIS A 61 3.13 17.93 0.10
CA HIS A 61 4.34 18.12 -0.68
C HIS A 61 5.49 17.16 -0.33
N SER A 62 5.16 15.99 0.21
CA SER A 62 6.12 14.93 0.47
C SER A 62 6.94 14.60 -0.79
N LEU A 63 8.27 14.58 -0.64
CA LEU A 63 9.20 14.34 -1.75
C LEU A 63 9.02 12.95 -2.35
N TRP A 64 8.86 11.92 -1.53
CA TRP A 64 8.69 10.57 -2.04
C TRP A 64 7.38 10.38 -2.82
N VAL A 65 6.31 11.09 -2.43
CA VAL A 65 5.04 11.10 -3.18
C VAL A 65 5.23 11.77 -4.53
N LYS A 66 6.03 12.86 -4.60
CA LYS A 66 6.40 13.50 -5.87
C LYS A 66 7.15 12.56 -6.79
N LEU A 67 8.13 11.82 -6.29
CA LEU A 67 8.87 10.81 -7.05
C LEU A 67 7.95 9.73 -7.61
N CYS A 68 6.97 9.28 -6.82
CA CYS A 68 5.95 8.34 -7.30
C CYS A 68 5.10 8.95 -8.43
N LEU A 69 4.66 10.20 -8.32
CA LEU A 69 3.94 10.89 -9.40
C LEU A 69 4.78 10.97 -10.68
N ASP A 70 6.03 11.42 -10.57
CA ASP A 70 6.93 11.59 -11.70
C ASP A 70 7.22 10.25 -12.41
N SER A 71 7.18 9.15 -11.67
CA SER A 71 7.32 7.81 -12.25
C SER A 71 6.17 7.45 -13.19
N TYR A 72 4.97 8.02 -12.98
CA TYR A 72 3.81 7.82 -13.86
C TYR A 72 3.89 8.66 -15.14
N ASP A 73 4.45 9.86 -15.09
CA ASP A 73 4.53 10.75 -16.26
C ASP A 73 5.43 10.18 -17.35
N LYS A 74 6.41 9.37 -16.97
CA LYS A 74 7.37 8.73 -17.89
C LYS A 74 6.92 7.36 -18.41
N ARG A 75 5.76 6.86 -17.98
CA ARG A 75 5.27 5.52 -18.33
C ARG A 75 4.01 5.59 -19.19
N PRO A 76 4.02 5.13 -20.44
CA PRO A 76 2.79 5.00 -21.21
C PRO A 76 1.90 3.90 -20.57
N PHE A 77 0.59 4.16 -20.48
CA PHE A 77 -0.36 3.14 -20.02
C PHE A 77 -0.63 2.09 -21.09
N VAL A 78 -0.63 2.52 -22.34
CA VAL A 78 -0.72 1.63 -23.50
C VAL A 78 0.70 1.44 -24.02
N LEU A 79 1.15 0.21 -24.04
CA LEU A 79 2.47 -0.15 -24.55
C LEU A 79 2.47 -0.14 -26.08
N PRO A 80 3.64 -0.10 -26.76
CA PRO A 80 3.73 -0.07 -28.22
C PRO A 80 3.03 -1.26 -28.92
N ASP A 81 2.90 -2.39 -28.23
CA ASP A 81 2.20 -3.59 -28.69
C ASP A 81 0.68 -3.56 -28.47
N GLY A 82 0.14 -2.45 -27.95
CA GLY A 82 -1.28 -2.29 -27.64
C GLY A 82 -1.72 -2.90 -26.31
N SER A 83 -0.84 -3.59 -25.59
CA SER A 83 -1.13 -4.10 -24.25
C SER A 83 -1.16 -2.98 -23.20
N PHE A 84 -1.73 -3.29 -22.03
CA PHE A 84 -1.76 -2.33 -20.90
C PHE A 84 -0.60 -2.60 -19.94
N ASP A 85 0.07 -1.53 -19.49
CA ASP A 85 1.09 -1.59 -18.44
C ASP A 85 0.45 -1.82 -17.06
N ILE A 86 0.10 -3.07 -16.79
CA ILE A 86 -0.49 -3.55 -15.54
C ILE A 86 0.47 -4.45 -14.75
N LEU A 87 1.69 -4.66 -15.25
CA LEU A 87 2.61 -5.70 -14.79
C LEU A 87 3.18 -5.48 -13.39
N GLN A 88 3.11 -4.27 -12.84
CA GLN A 88 3.59 -4.04 -11.48
C GLN A 88 2.46 -3.54 -10.57
N PRO A 89 2.10 -4.30 -9.52
CA PRO A 89 1.21 -3.82 -8.47
C PRO A 89 1.74 -2.53 -7.84
N LEU A 90 0.84 -1.59 -7.52
CA LEU A 90 1.20 -0.30 -6.92
C LEU A 90 2.08 -0.44 -5.65
N PRO A 91 1.83 -1.39 -4.74
CA PRO A 91 2.68 -1.64 -3.58
C PRO A 91 4.16 -1.82 -3.91
N LEU A 92 4.46 -2.68 -4.89
CA LEU A 92 5.83 -2.95 -5.33
C LEU A 92 6.41 -1.79 -6.14
N GLN A 93 5.58 -1.07 -6.89
CA GLN A 93 6.04 0.10 -7.64
C GLN A 93 6.47 1.23 -6.71
N VAL A 94 5.70 1.50 -5.65
CA VAL A 94 6.05 2.53 -4.65
C VAL A 94 7.35 2.13 -3.94
N GLU A 95 7.43 0.90 -3.43
CA GLU A 95 8.65 0.38 -2.79
C GLU A 95 9.88 0.53 -3.70
N LYS A 96 9.80 0.07 -4.95
CA LYS A 96 10.88 0.17 -5.93
C LYS A 96 11.25 1.61 -6.25
N THR A 97 10.26 2.50 -6.35
CA THR A 97 10.52 3.93 -6.59
C THR A 97 11.31 4.54 -5.45
N LEU A 98 10.95 4.24 -4.21
CA LEU A 98 11.65 4.71 -3.02
C LEU A 98 13.09 4.20 -2.98
N LEU A 99 13.29 2.91 -3.10
CA LEU A 99 14.62 2.28 -3.07
C LEU A 99 15.53 2.79 -4.20
N ASN A 100 15.01 2.94 -5.42
CA ASN A 100 15.78 3.44 -6.57
C ASN A 100 16.17 4.92 -6.43
N ASN A 101 15.49 5.68 -5.58
CA ASN A 101 15.82 7.07 -5.28
C ASN A 101 16.57 7.24 -3.95
N GLY A 102 17.11 6.15 -3.39
CA GLY A 102 17.98 6.19 -2.22
C GLY A 102 17.29 6.28 -0.87
N TYR A 103 15.99 5.98 -0.81
CA TYR A 103 15.28 5.90 0.47
C TYR A 103 15.58 4.60 1.20
N ASP A 104 15.84 4.70 2.50
CA ASP A 104 15.91 3.56 3.41
C ASP A 104 14.55 3.32 4.05
N LEU A 105 14.01 2.10 3.91
CA LEU A 105 12.76 1.68 4.52
C LEU A 105 13.05 1.02 5.88
N ILE A 106 12.84 1.76 6.95
CA ILE A 106 13.19 1.35 8.31
C ILE A 106 11.99 0.67 8.96
N SER A 107 12.08 -0.65 9.18
CA SER A 107 11.05 -1.36 9.92
C SER A 107 11.02 -0.92 11.39
N VAL A 108 9.86 -0.49 11.85
CA VAL A 108 9.62 -0.06 13.24
C VAL A 108 8.56 -0.95 13.88
N THR A 109 8.53 -1.00 15.21
CA THR A 109 7.55 -1.83 15.94
C THR A 109 6.59 -0.99 16.78
N SER A 110 6.89 0.29 16.95
CA SER A 110 6.09 1.22 17.73
C SER A 110 6.00 2.59 17.08
N LEU A 111 5.03 3.40 17.52
CA LEU A 111 4.93 4.79 17.12
C LEU A 111 6.14 5.61 17.63
N GLU A 112 6.60 5.30 18.84
CA GLU A 112 7.76 5.97 19.42
C GLU A 112 9.03 5.79 18.57
N ASP A 113 9.26 4.59 18.04
CA ASP A 113 10.39 4.34 17.15
C ASP A 113 10.23 5.06 15.81
N ALA A 114 9.00 5.12 15.28
CA ALA A 114 8.72 5.86 14.06
C ALA A 114 9.01 7.36 14.21
N MET A 115 8.67 7.95 15.37
CA MET A 115 8.92 9.38 15.66
C MET A 115 10.42 9.73 15.75
N LYS A 116 11.30 8.76 15.93
CA LYS A 116 12.77 8.95 15.94
C LYS A 116 13.38 8.95 14.54
N ILE A 117 12.61 8.56 13.52
CA ILE A 117 13.10 8.53 12.14
C ILE A 117 13.02 9.93 11.54
N ASP A 118 14.15 10.42 11.08
CA ASP A 118 14.23 11.68 10.35
C ASP A 118 14.07 11.43 8.84
N GLU A 119 12.93 11.79 8.29
CA GLU A 119 12.65 11.64 6.86
C GLU A 119 13.49 12.58 5.98
N ALA A 120 14.02 13.67 6.52
CA ALA A 120 14.95 14.53 5.79
C ALA A 120 16.27 13.81 5.44
N SER A 121 16.61 12.76 6.18
CA SER A 121 17.73 11.86 5.87
C SER A 121 17.38 10.73 4.90
N MET A 122 16.26 10.85 4.15
CA MET A 122 15.75 9.86 3.20
C MET A 122 15.44 8.49 3.85
N LYS A 123 14.93 8.51 5.08
CA LYS A 123 14.49 7.33 5.82
C LYS A 123 12.99 7.40 6.04
N ILE A 124 12.29 6.29 5.83
CA ILE A 124 10.85 6.19 6.08
C ILE A 124 10.59 5.07 7.06
N ALA A 125 9.84 5.37 8.13
CA ALA A 125 9.39 4.38 9.10
C ALA A 125 8.28 3.51 8.48
N ILE A 126 8.48 2.18 8.49
CA ILE A 126 7.52 1.22 7.95
C ILE A 126 7.03 0.32 9.05
N PHE A 127 5.74 0.41 9.35
CA PHE A 127 5.08 -0.39 10.38
C PHE A 127 4.84 -1.84 9.91
N PRO A 128 4.77 -2.80 10.84
CA PRO A 128 4.37 -4.16 10.52
C PRO A 128 2.99 -4.20 9.86
N ALA A 129 2.76 -5.18 9.01
CA ALA A 129 1.47 -5.38 8.33
C ALA A 129 0.29 -5.47 9.32
N THR A 130 0.53 -5.94 10.55
CA THR A 130 -0.47 -6.04 11.61
C THR A 130 -1.06 -4.70 12.05
N PHE A 131 -0.42 -3.57 11.71
CA PHE A 131 -0.96 -2.23 12.03
C PHE A 131 -2.09 -1.81 11.10
N PHE A 132 -1.93 -1.98 9.79
CA PHE A 132 -2.85 -1.41 8.80
C PHE A 132 -3.47 -2.46 7.86
N SER A 133 -2.80 -3.58 7.62
CA SER A 133 -3.23 -4.62 6.69
C SER A 133 -2.93 -6.03 7.20
N PRO A 134 -3.54 -6.46 8.33
CA PRO A 134 -3.28 -7.74 8.97
C PRO A 134 -3.80 -8.94 8.17
N LYS A 135 -4.59 -8.70 7.12
CA LYS A 135 -5.14 -9.75 6.26
C LYS A 135 -4.11 -10.17 5.22
N SER A 136 -3.89 -11.47 5.12
CA SER A 136 -3.08 -12.04 4.05
C SER A 136 -3.88 -12.10 2.74
N PHE A 137 -3.31 -11.55 1.67
CA PHE A 137 -3.90 -11.62 0.33
C PHE A 137 -3.93 -13.07 -0.20
N THR A 138 -3.01 -13.94 0.24
CA THR A 138 -2.86 -15.30 -0.29
C THR A 138 -3.84 -16.29 0.31
N ASP A 139 -4.02 -16.27 1.62
CA ASP A 139 -4.86 -17.25 2.36
C ASP A 139 -6.09 -16.61 3.01
N GLY A 140 -6.26 -15.29 2.91
CA GLY A 140 -7.38 -14.55 3.46
C GLY A 140 -7.42 -14.48 4.99
N VAL A 141 -6.42 -15.04 5.69
CA VAL A 141 -6.39 -15.05 7.16
C VAL A 141 -6.09 -13.66 7.70
N ILE A 142 -6.87 -13.21 8.68
CA ILE A 142 -6.70 -11.93 9.37
C ILE A 142 -5.97 -12.16 10.70
N ARG A 143 -4.86 -11.44 10.92
CA ARG A 143 -3.99 -11.57 12.09
C ARG A 143 -3.91 -10.25 12.84
N THR A 144 -4.99 -9.92 13.55
CA THR A 144 -5.05 -8.67 14.33
C THR A 144 -4.22 -8.77 15.61
N THR A 145 -3.77 -7.61 16.09
CA THR A 145 -3.10 -7.41 17.37
C THR A 145 -3.74 -6.24 18.10
N THR A 146 -3.30 -5.96 19.33
CA THR A 146 -3.68 -4.73 20.03
C THR A 146 -3.27 -3.46 19.29
N ASN A 147 -2.32 -3.55 18.37
CA ASN A 147 -1.81 -2.43 17.57
C ASN A 147 -2.42 -2.37 16.15
N THR A 148 -3.51 -3.10 15.87
CA THR A 148 -4.20 -3.03 14.60
C THR A 148 -5.14 -1.81 14.58
N TYR A 149 -4.98 -0.97 13.57
CA TYR A 149 -5.77 0.25 13.33
C TYR A 149 -6.75 0.11 12.19
N SER A 150 -6.40 -0.70 11.19
CA SER A 150 -7.27 -0.96 10.05
C SER A 150 -7.08 -2.37 9.50
N ILE A 151 -8.03 -2.80 8.66
CA ILE A 151 -7.96 -4.06 7.92
C ILE A 151 -8.26 -3.77 6.46
N HIS A 152 -7.32 -4.04 5.58
CA HIS A 152 -7.55 -4.02 4.14
C HIS A 152 -8.16 -5.37 3.71
N HIS A 153 -9.40 -5.35 3.23
CA HIS A 153 -10.16 -6.56 2.94
C HIS A 153 -9.81 -7.23 1.60
N PHE A 154 -9.08 -6.54 0.72
CA PHE A 154 -8.74 -7.03 -0.63
C PHE A 154 -9.97 -7.47 -1.41
N ALA A 155 -11.01 -6.62 -1.46
CA ALA A 155 -12.27 -6.93 -2.12
C ALA A 155 -12.11 -7.19 -3.62
N ALA A 156 -11.00 -6.70 -4.21
CA ALA A 156 -10.64 -6.90 -5.62
C ALA A 156 -11.81 -6.60 -6.57
N SER A 157 -12.59 -5.53 -6.26
CA SER A 157 -13.83 -5.16 -6.98
C SER A 157 -13.62 -4.90 -8.48
N TRP A 158 -12.39 -4.65 -8.88
CA TRP A 158 -11.96 -4.44 -10.26
C TRP A 158 -11.75 -5.75 -11.05
N LEU A 159 -11.72 -6.90 -10.37
CA LEU A 159 -11.63 -8.20 -11.03
C LEU A 159 -13.02 -8.71 -11.48
N PRO A 160 -13.08 -9.52 -12.56
CA PRO A 160 -14.28 -10.19 -12.96
C PRO A 160 -14.91 -11.02 -11.81
N PHE A 161 -16.23 -11.14 -11.80
CA PHE A 161 -16.93 -11.79 -10.67
C PHE A 161 -16.47 -13.24 -10.45
N TYR A 162 -16.21 -13.99 -11.52
CA TYR A 162 -15.76 -15.41 -11.43
C TYR A 162 -14.38 -15.52 -10.76
N THR A 163 -13.44 -14.62 -11.06
CA THR A 163 -12.13 -14.57 -10.38
C THR A 163 -12.27 -14.24 -8.90
N ARG A 164 -13.20 -13.34 -8.56
CA ARG A 164 -13.49 -13.00 -7.14
C ARG A 164 -14.10 -14.19 -6.40
N TRP A 165 -14.95 -15.00 -7.04
CA TRP A 165 -15.48 -16.24 -6.47
C TRP A 165 -14.38 -17.28 -6.27
N GLU A 166 -13.49 -17.43 -7.25
CA GLU A 166 -12.32 -18.32 -7.15
C GLU A 166 -11.44 -17.94 -5.95
N ILE A 167 -11.10 -16.66 -5.79
CA ILE A 167 -10.32 -16.16 -4.65
C ILE A 167 -11.02 -16.49 -3.33
N LYS A 168 -12.33 -16.23 -3.22
CA LYS A 168 -13.10 -16.53 -2.01
C LYS A 168 -13.12 -18.02 -1.69
N PHE A 169 -13.21 -18.86 -2.70
CA PHE A 169 -13.20 -20.33 -2.54
C PHE A 169 -11.85 -20.79 -1.96
N TRP A 170 -10.73 -20.31 -2.50
CA TRP A 170 -9.40 -20.65 -1.99
C TRP A 170 -9.19 -20.13 -0.58
N HIS A 171 -9.65 -18.91 -0.27
CA HIS A 171 -9.60 -18.37 1.08
C HIS A 171 -10.44 -19.19 2.08
N LEU A 172 -11.62 -19.70 1.65
CA LEU A 172 -12.43 -20.56 2.49
C LEU A 172 -11.72 -21.88 2.86
N LEU A 173 -10.95 -22.41 1.92
CA LEU A 173 -10.13 -23.61 2.13
C LEU A 173 -8.81 -23.31 2.87
N ARG A 174 -8.51 -22.03 3.13
CA ARG A 174 -7.22 -21.55 3.69
C ARG A 174 -6.01 -22.03 2.88
N LEU A 175 -6.19 -22.20 1.58
CA LEU A 175 -5.14 -22.61 0.66
C LEU A 175 -4.67 -21.42 -0.19
N PRO A 176 -3.36 -21.35 -0.51
CA PRO A 176 -2.85 -20.27 -1.37
C PRO A 176 -3.40 -20.42 -2.79
N ASN A 177 -3.87 -19.34 -3.36
CA ASN A 177 -4.30 -19.32 -4.75
C ASN A 177 -3.07 -19.16 -5.66
N PHE A 178 -2.62 -20.25 -6.27
CA PHE A 178 -1.43 -20.30 -7.13
C PHE A 178 -1.57 -19.46 -8.42
N ARG A 179 -2.79 -19.18 -8.90
CA ARG A 179 -3.00 -18.36 -10.11
C ARG A 179 -2.76 -16.86 -9.89
N ILE A 180 -2.77 -16.40 -8.65
CA ILE A 180 -2.55 -14.97 -8.32
C ILE A 180 -1.05 -14.68 -8.12
N LEU A 181 -0.22 -15.71 -8.08
CA LEU A 181 1.22 -15.61 -7.83
C LEU A 181 2.05 -15.51 -9.12
N HIS A 182 1.42 -15.58 -10.27
CA HIS A 182 1.98 -15.40 -11.60
C HIS A 182 1.21 -14.27 -12.30
#